data_966aabd5953efa234895f2f4775ceca6
#
_entry.id   966aabd5953efa234895f2f4775ceca6
#
_cell.length_a   1.000
_cell.length_b   1.000
_cell.length_c   1.000
_cell.angle_alpha   90.00
_cell.angle_beta   90.00
_cell.angle_gamma   90.00
#
_symmetry.space_group_name_H-M   'P 1'
#
loop_
_entity.id
_entity.type
_entity.pdbx_description
1 polymer ?
#
loop_
_entity_poly.entity_id
_entity_poly.type
_entity_poly.pdbx_seq_one_letter_code
_entity_poly.pdbx_strand_id
1 'polypeptide(L)'
;ERYLQLQQLNRAYLFQEYADQCLFFVSLLPEYGKRRGLDINYYSKLGIASYYVVGDKIRDDRFIQMGNWFHHLQKFLNSAIHPKTRLELFDFLAKDKYL
;
A
#
# COMPACT_ATOMS: atom_id res chain seq x y z
N GLU A 1 -12.68 -19.24 21.05
CA GLU A 1 -12.92 -19.04 19.64
C GLU A 1 -13.12 -17.58 19.24
N ARG A 2 -13.85 -16.80 20.03
CA ARG A 2 -13.94 -15.35 19.81
C ARG A 2 -12.57 -14.69 19.79
N TYR A 3 -11.70 -15.11 20.70
CA TYR A 3 -10.36 -14.55 20.80
C TYR A 3 -9.55 -14.85 19.55
N LEU A 4 -9.59 -16.06 19.03
CA LEU A 4 -8.91 -16.45 17.81
C LEU A 4 -9.46 -15.71 16.59
N GLN A 5 -10.77 -15.52 16.51
CA GLN A 5 -11.39 -14.75 15.43
C GLN A 5 -10.96 -13.29 15.46
N LEU A 6 -10.93 -12.70 16.66
CA LEU A 6 -10.48 -11.32 16.81
C LEU A 6 -9.00 -11.17 16.42
N GLN A 7 -8.16 -12.14 16.79
CA GLN A 7 -6.75 -12.12 16.37
C GLN A 7 -6.61 -12.20 14.86
N GLN A 8 -7.38 -13.04 14.20
CA GLN A 8 -7.35 -13.16 12.75
C GLN A 8 -7.80 -11.87 12.07
N LEU A 9 -8.85 -11.21 12.60
CA LEU A 9 -9.28 -9.92 12.10
C LEU A 9 -8.22 -8.85 12.28
N ASN A 10 -7.58 -8.81 13.44
CA ASN A 10 -6.51 -7.84 13.70
C ASN A 10 -5.35 -8.04 12.75
N ARG A 11 -4.97 -9.28 12.45
CA ARG A 11 -3.92 -9.57 11.48
C ARG A 11 -4.33 -9.15 10.07
N ALA A 12 -5.59 -9.37 9.70
CA ALA A 12 -6.11 -8.94 8.41
C ALA A 12 -6.00 -7.42 8.26
N TYR A 13 -6.37 -6.66 9.29
CA TYR A 13 -6.24 -5.20 9.26
C TYR A 13 -4.78 -4.74 9.15
N LEU A 14 -3.85 -5.45 9.79
CA LEU A 14 -2.42 -5.15 9.62
C LEU A 14 -1.98 -5.35 8.17
N PHE A 15 -2.41 -6.43 7.53
CA PHE A 15 -2.11 -6.66 6.11
C PHE A 15 -2.74 -5.58 5.23
N GLN A 16 -3.94 -5.11 5.58
CA GLN A 16 -4.56 -4.00 4.86
C GLN A 16 -3.72 -2.74 4.98
N GLU A 17 -3.23 -2.41 6.16
CA GLU A 17 -2.36 -1.26 6.36
C GLU A 17 -1.08 -1.39 5.52
N TYR A 18 -0.46 -2.56 5.51
CA TYR A 18 0.73 -2.79 4.69
C TYR A 18 0.42 -2.60 3.21
N ALA A 19 -0.71 -3.15 2.75
CA ALA A 19 -1.10 -3.03 1.36
C ALA A 19 -1.33 -1.58 0.96
N ASP A 20 -2.06 -0.83 1.81
CA ASP A 20 -2.35 0.59 1.58
C ASP A 20 -1.06 1.41 1.56
N GLN A 21 -0.12 1.12 2.47
CA GLN A 21 1.17 1.81 2.53
C GLN A 21 2.01 1.51 1.30
N CYS A 22 2.02 0.26 0.83
CA CYS A 22 2.72 -0.11 -0.38
C CYS A 22 2.14 0.62 -1.59
N LEU A 23 0.82 0.65 -1.73
CA LEU A 23 0.16 1.36 -2.82
C LEU A 23 0.50 2.85 -2.80
N PHE A 24 0.41 3.48 -1.64
CA PHE A 24 0.76 4.88 -1.45
C PHE A 24 2.22 5.13 -1.85
N PHE A 25 3.13 4.31 -1.35
CA PHE A 25 4.56 4.47 -1.57
C PHE A 25 4.92 4.36 -3.06
N VAL A 26 4.47 3.29 -3.73
CA VAL A 26 4.84 3.07 -5.14
C VAL A 26 4.12 4.04 -6.08
N SER A 27 2.97 4.58 -5.67
CA SER A 27 2.19 5.51 -6.47
C SER A 27 2.69 6.95 -6.36
N LEU A 28 2.98 7.39 -5.14
CA LEU A 28 3.24 8.79 -4.85
C LEU A 28 4.71 9.11 -4.61
N LEU A 29 5.49 8.13 -4.17
CA LEU A 29 6.89 8.34 -3.77
C LEU A 29 7.89 7.42 -4.48
N PRO A 30 7.72 7.11 -5.78
CA PRO A 30 8.63 6.17 -6.45
C PRO A 30 10.08 6.70 -6.52
N GLU A 31 10.25 8.00 -6.70
CA GLU A 31 11.59 8.60 -6.77
C GLU A 31 12.32 8.50 -5.43
N TYR A 32 11.59 8.65 -4.33
CA TYR A 32 12.15 8.46 -2.99
C TYR A 32 12.70 7.05 -2.83
N GLY A 33 11.92 6.05 -3.24
CA GLY A 33 12.34 4.66 -3.18
C GLY A 33 13.60 4.41 -3.99
N LYS A 34 13.66 4.93 -5.21
CA LYS A 34 14.84 4.79 -6.07
C LYS A 34 16.08 5.40 -5.44
N ARG A 35 15.96 6.58 -4.84
CA ARG A 35 17.09 7.25 -4.18
C ARG A 35 17.61 6.45 -2.98
N ARG A 36 16.73 5.73 -2.31
CA ARG A 36 17.06 4.88 -1.16
C ARG A 36 17.48 3.47 -1.56
N GLY A 37 17.54 3.17 -2.86
CA GLY A 37 17.89 1.85 -3.34
C GLY A 37 16.80 0.81 -3.12
N LEU A 38 15.55 1.23 -2.93
CA LEU A 38 14.43 0.33 -2.72
C LEU A 38 13.87 -0.16 -4.05
N ASP A 39 13.47 -1.41 -4.08
CA ASP A 39 12.89 -2.03 -5.26
C ASP A 39 11.38 -1.77 -5.30
N ILE A 40 10.96 -0.85 -6.18
CA ILE A 40 9.55 -0.49 -6.33
C ILE A 40 8.71 -1.71 -6.76
N ASN A 41 9.26 -2.56 -7.61
CA ASN A 41 8.54 -3.77 -8.05
C ASN A 41 8.29 -4.73 -6.89
N TYR A 42 9.25 -4.85 -5.99
CA TYR A 42 9.09 -5.66 -4.78
C TYR A 42 7.92 -5.15 -3.94
N TYR A 43 7.86 -3.85 -3.71
CA TYR A 43 6.79 -3.25 -2.89
C TYR A 43 5.44 -3.32 -3.57
N SER A 44 5.38 -3.23 -4.90
CA SER A 44 4.14 -3.47 -5.63
C SER A 44 3.64 -4.90 -5.45
N LYS A 45 4.53 -5.87 -5.58
CA LYS A 45 4.18 -7.29 -5.38
C LYS A 45 3.74 -7.55 -3.94
N LEU A 46 4.42 -6.96 -2.98
CA LEU A 46 4.07 -7.09 -1.57
C LEU A 46 2.68 -6.52 -1.29
N GLY A 47 2.38 -5.36 -1.86
CA GLY A 47 1.06 -4.74 -1.72
C GLY A 47 -0.05 -5.59 -2.32
N ILE A 48 0.17 -6.11 -3.52
CA ILE A 48 -0.79 -7.00 -4.20
C ILE A 48 -1.05 -8.25 -3.35
N ALA A 49 0.01 -8.91 -2.91
CA ALA A 49 -0.10 -10.11 -2.08
C ALA A 49 -0.84 -9.82 -0.78
N SER A 50 -0.56 -8.67 -0.16
CA SER A 50 -1.20 -8.27 1.09
C SER A 50 -2.71 -8.04 0.90
N TYR A 51 -3.13 -7.41 -0.20
CA TYR A 51 -4.57 -7.27 -0.49
C TYR A 51 -5.24 -8.63 -0.69
N TYR A 52 -4.59 -9.56 -1.38
CA TYR A 52 -5.15 -10.91 -1.55
C TYR A 52 -5.29 -11.63 -0.22
N VAL A 53 -4.30 -11.52 0.66
CA VAL A 53 -4.36 -12.12 2.00
C VAL A 53 -5.55 -11.55 2.78
N VAL A 54 -5.73 -10.23 2.76
CA VAL A 54 -6.88 -9.61 3.45
C VAL A 54 -8.19 -10.11 2.88
N GLY A 55 -8.34 -10.06 1.55
CA GLY A 55 -9.57 -10.48 0.88
C GLY A 55 -9.93 -11.92 1.19
N ASP A 56 -8.93 -12.79 1.24
CA ASP A 56 -9.14 -14.20 1.58
C ASP A 56 -9.55 -14.37 3.04
N LYS A 57 -8.84 -13.72 3.96
CA LYS A 57 -9.08 -13.89 5.39
C LYS A 57 -10.44 -13.38 5.86
N ILE A 58 -10.85 -12.22 5.36
CA ILE A 58 -12.14 -11.64 5.75
C ILE A 58 -13.26 -11.93 4.74
N ARG A 59 -12.94 -12.68 3.68
CA ARG A 59 -13.87 -13.07 2.62
C ARG A 59 -14.57 -11.85 2.02
N ASP A 60 -13.76 -10.85 1.66
CA ASP A 60 -14.24 -9.61 1.07
C ASP A 60 -13.59 -9.44 -0.31
N ASP A 61 -14.41 -9.61 -1.35
CA ASP A 61 -13.92 -9.53 -2.73
C ASP A 61 -13.40 -8.15 -3.10
N ARG A 62 -13.77 -7.11 -2.37
CA ARG A 62 -13.27 -5.74 -2.65
C ARG A 62 -11.75 -5.68 -2.52
N PHE A 63 -11.17 -6.39 -1.55
CA PHE A 63 -9.72 -6.43 -1.38
C PHE A 63 -9.04 -7.27 -2.45
N ILE A 64 -9.69 -8.34 -2.90
CA ILE A 64 -9.21 -9.12 -4.06
C ILE A 64 -9.18 -8.21 -5.29
N GLN A 65 -10.21 -7.42 -5.49
CA GLN A 65 -10.27 -6.44 -6.59
C GLN A 65 -9.16 -5.40 -6.47
N MET A 66 -8.87 -4.92 -5.26
CA MET A 66 -7.75 -3.99 -5.03
C MET A 66 -6.42 -4.60 -5.49
N GLY A 67 -6.19 -5.87 -5.17
CA GLY A 67 -4.99 -6.57 -5.64
C GLY A 67 -4.95 -6.69 -7.17
N ASN A 68 -6.09 -7.06 -7.78
CA ASN A 68 -6.18 -7.20 -9.23
C ASN A 68 -5.94 -5.88 -9.96
N TRP A 69 -6.39 -4.77 -9.40
CA TRP A 69 -6.31 -3.44 -10.01
C TRP A 69 -5.12 -2.62 -9.51
N PHE A 70 -4.24 -3.20 -8.71
CA PHE A 70 -3.16 -2.48 -8.04
C PHE A 70 -2.32 -1.64 -9.01
N HIS A 71 -1.87 -2.21 -10.12
CA HIS A 71 -1.04 -1.48 -11.09
C HIS A 71 -1.82 -0.35 -11.77
N HIS A 72 -3.11 -0.54 -12.02
CA HIS A 72 -3.96 0.53 -12.57
C HIS A 72 -4.12 1.66 -11.58
N LEU A 73 -4.36 1.33 -10.30
CA LEU A 73 -4.46 2.31 -9.23
C LEU A 73 -3.15 3.07 -9.05
N GLN A 74 -2.03 2.34 -9.11
CA GLN A 74 -0.70 2.94 -9.03
C GLN A 74 -0.49 4.00 -10.11
N LYS A 75 -0.80 3.67 -11.36
CA LYS A 75 -0.67 4.59 -12.49
C LYS A 75 -1.62 5.77 -12.36
N PHE A 76 -2.87 5.50 -11.99
CA PHE A 76 -3.88 6.53 -11.81
C PHE A 76 -3.46 7.55 -10.75
N LEU A 77 -3.07 7.07 -9.57
CA LEU A 77 -2.65 7.93 -8.47
C LEU A 77 -1.40 8.73 -8.83
N ASN A 78 -0.44 8.09 -9.50
CA ASN A 78 0.76 8.77 -9.93
C ASN A 78 0.46 9.91 -10.90
N SER A 79 -0.50 9.71 -11.81
CA SER A 79 -0.90 10.71 -12.79
C SER A 79 -1.79 11.80 -12.20
N ALA A 80 -2.63 11.45 -11.24
CA ALA A 80 -3.63 12.36 -10.67
C ALA A 80 -3.02 13.38 -9.71
N ILE A 81 -1.89 13.04 -9.08
CA ILE A 81 -1.25 13.92 -8.10
C ILE A 81 -0.16 14.73 -8.78
N HIS A 82 -0.29 16.05 -8.70
CA HIS A 82 0.69 16.96 -9.28
C HIS A 82 2.08 16.73 -8.66
N PRO A 83 3.17 16.78 -9.44
CA PRO A 83 4.54 16.56 -8.90
C PRO A 83 4.89 17.44 -7.72
N LYS A 84 4.46 18.71 -7.72
CA LYS A 84 4.68 19.62 -6.60
C LYS A 84 4.02 19.10 -5.32
N THR A 85 2.77 18.61 -5.43
CA THR A 85 2.05 18.04 -4.29
C THR A 85 2.75 16.80 -3.76
N ARG A 86 3.30 15.98 -4.65
CA ARG A 86 4.08 14.79 -4.23
C ARG A 86 5.31 15.19 -3.44
N LEU A 87 6.01 16.22 -3.86
CA LEU A 87 7.17 16.74 -3.11
C LEU A 87 6.77 17.27 -1.74
N GLU A 88 5.65 17.99 -1.67
CA GLU A 88 5.13 18.49 -0.40
C GLU A 88 4.76 17.35 0.54
N LEU A 89 4.13 16.30 0.03
CA LEU A 89 3.82 15.10 0.81
C LEU A 89 5.10 14.42 1.30
N PHE A 90 6.08 14.30 0.42
CA PHE A 90 7.37 13.73 0.78
C PHE A 90 8.02 14.50 1.93
N ASP A 91 8.08 15.82 1.81
CA ASP A 91 8.68 16.66 2.86
C ASP A 91 7.93 16.53 4.17
N PHE A 92 6.60 16.51 4.12
CA PHE A 92 5.76 16.32 5.30
C PHE A 92 6.06 14.99 5.99
N LEU A 93 6.05 13.91 5.23
CA LEU A 93 6.27 12.56 5.76
C LEU A 93 7.70 12.39 6.31
N ALA A 94 8.67 13.00 5.65
CA ALA A 94 10.06 12.95 6.10
C ALA A 94 10.23 13.67 7.45
N LYS A 95 9.57 14.82 7.63
CA LYS A 95 9.61 15.57 8.89
C LYS A 95 9.00 14.78 10.04
N ASP A 96 7.91 14.07 9.78
CA ASP A 96 7.21 13.29 10.79
C ASP A 96 7.81 11.91 10.99
N LYS A 97 8.91 11.60 10.30
CA LYS A 97 9.67 10.34 10.42
C LYS A 97 8.87 9.10 10.03
N TYR A 98 7.87 9.24 9.16
CA TYR A 98 7.13 8.09 8.63
C TYR A 98 7.94 7.33 7.57
N LEU A 99 8.93 7.97 7.01
CA LEU A 99 9.81 7.42 6.00
C LEU A 99 11.25 7.46 6.53
#